data_f3b9defac64a9e01e47620a1580d540e
#
_entry.id   f3b9defac64a9e01e47620a1580d540e
#
_cell.length_a   1.000
_cell.length_b   1.000
_cell.length_c   1.000
_cell.angle_alpha   90.00
_cell.angle_beta   90.00
_cell.angle_gamma   90.00
#
_symmetry.space_group_name_H-M   'P 1'
#
loop_
_entity.id
_entity.type
_entity.pdbx_description
1 polymer ?
#
loop_
_entity_poly.entity_id
_entity_poly.type
_entity_poly.pdbx_seq_one_letter_code
_entity_poly.pdbx_strand_id
1 'polypeptide(L)'
;MRIFAPLMCVAVLTWPAAATAQGYISRLLNKPVPGGVAVVALGQAPQAPRAFLDDNRVMVLRDSDQQWIAVVGIDLKTPKGKQTLTVQDATGSRQTGFNVGSKDYKAQHITLKNKSQVNPDPEQTRRFEREYKEQIQAYSQYREVIPSNVSLDKPVNGRLSSPFGLRRFFNGEERNAHSGLDFAVPQGTPIKAPADGVVTIVADYFFNGKTVFVDHGQGFISMYCHLSEFMVKKGDEVKRGQVIAKVGATGRATGPHLHWNISLNNARVDPAIFINAFKP
;
A
#
# COMPACT_ATOMS: atom_id res chain seq x y z
N MET A 1 -30.01 0.16 -74.21
CA MET A 1 -28.67 -0.31 -73.79
C MET A 1 -28.53 0.10 -72.30
N ARG A 2 -28.79 -0.84 -71.37
CA ARG A 2 -28.70 -0.62 -69.91
C ARG A 2 -27.37 -1.13 -69.43
N ILE A 3 -26.57 -0.21 -68.91
CA ILE A 3 -25.23 -0.51 -68.36
C ILE A 3 -25.41 -0.87 -66.89
N PHE A 4 -25.16 -2.14 -66.51
CA PHE A 4 -25.05 -2.62 -65.12
C PHE A 4 -23.63 -2.31 -64.60
N ALA A 5 -23.53 -1.48 -63.57
CA ALA A 5 -22.28 -1.34 -62.80
C ALA A 5 -22.19 -2.41 -61.71
N PRO A 6 -21.08 -3.09 -61.53
CA PRO A 6 -20.93 -4.07 -60.43
C PRO A 6 -20.71 -3.36 -59.07
N LEU A 7 -21.51 -3.73 -58.10
CA LEU A 7 -21.38 -3.31 -56.70
C LEU A 7 -20.20 -4.09 -56.08
N MET A 8 -19.11 -3.39 -55.79
CA MET A 8 -17.94 -3.96 -55.15
C MET A 8 -18.16 -3.95 -53.64
N CYS A 9 -18.53 -5.11 -53.06
CA CYS A 9 -18.59 -5.27 -51.60
C CYS A 9 -17.19 -5.32 -51.00
N VAL A 10 -16.78 -4.27 -50.30
CA VAL A 10 -15.55 -4.25 -49.49
C VAL A 10 -15.86 -4.98 -48.17
N ALA A 11 -15.38 -6.19 -48.02
CA ALA A 11 -15.41 -6.92 -46.76
C ALA A 11 -14.42 -6.28 -45.79
N VAL A 12 -14.89 -5.56 -44.78
CA VAL A 12 -14.08 -5.10 -43.67
C VAL A 12 -13.77 -6.29 -42.77
N LEU A 13 -12.58 -6.85 -42.89
CA LEU A 13 -12.02 -7.82 -41.98
C LEU A 13 -11.73 -7.15 -40.62
N THR A 14 -12.66 -7.20 -39.69
CA THR A 14 -12.39 -6.86 -38.29
C THR A 14 -11.57 -7.97 -37.66
N TRP A 15 -10.26 -7.76 -37.52
CA TRP A 15 -9.44 -8.61 -36.68
C TRP A 15 -9.91 -8.44 -35.23
N PRO A 16 -10.22 -9.54 -34.50
CA PRO A 16 -10.45 -9.45 -33.08
C PRO A 16 -9.14 -8.94 -32.43
N ALA A 17 -9.23 -7.83 -31.70
CA ALA A 17 -8.14 -7.41 -30.85
C ALA A 17 -7.82 -8.56 -29.88
N ALA A 18 -6.68 -9.19 -30.04
CA ALA A 18 -6.21 -10.21 -29.10
C ALA A 18 -6.17 -9.58 -27.71
N ALA A 19 -7.06 -10.04 -26.83
CA ALA A 19 -7.00 -9.68 -25.41
C ALA A 19 -5.67 -10.21 -24.89
N THR A 20 -4.66 -9.33 -24.77
CA THR A 20 -3.38 -9.70 -24.18
C THR A 20 -3.66 -10.15 -22.74
N ALA A 21 -3.26 -11.38 -22.42
CA ALA A 21 -3.44 -11.93 -21.08
C ALA A 21 -2.77 -10.97 -20.07
N GLN A 22 -3.55 -10.48 -19.11
CA GLN A 22 -3.07 -9.58 -18.08
C GLN A 22 -1.96 -10.26 -17.27
N GLY A 23 -0.84 -9.55 -17.03
CA GLY A 23 0.30 -10.07 -16.28
C GLY A 23 -0.05 -10.50 -14.85
N TYR A 24 0.84 -11.26 -14.23
CA TYR A 24 0.62 -11.82 -12.88
C TYR A 24 0.43 -10.74 -11.81
N ILE A 25 1.32 -9.73 -11.79
CA ILE A 25 1.27 -8.64 -10.80
C ILE A 25 -0.01 -7.84 -10.98
N SER A 26 -0.39 -7.55 -12.22
CA SER A 26 -1.62 -6.82 -12.54
C SER A 26 -2.87 -7.56 -12.04
N ARG A 27 -2.97 -8.87 -12.21
CA ARG A 27 -4.10 -9.67 -11.68
C ARG A 27 -4.14 -9.67 -10.16
N LEU A 28 -2.97 -9.77 -9.52
CA LEU A 28 -2.85 -9.83 -8.06
C LEU A 28 -3.24 -8.51 -7.40
N LEU A 29 -2.63 -7.40 -7.85
CA LEU A 29 -2.65 -6.13 -7.12
C LEU A 29 -3.72 -5.15 -7.60
N ASN A 30 -4.23 -5.24 -8.84
CA ASN A 30 -5.12 -4.21 -9.39
C ASN A 30 -6.50 -4.21 -8.72
N LYS A 31 -6.64 -3.36 -7.72
CA LYS A 31 -7.87 -3.08 -6.95
C LYS A 31 -8.02 -1.56 -6.83
N PRO A 32 -8.41 -0.85 -7.93
CA PRO A 32 -8.39 0.61 -8.00
C PRO A 32 -9.61 1.23 -7.30
N VAL A 33 -9.57 1.22 -5.98
CA VAL A 33 -10.55 1.86 -5.08
C VAL A 33 -9.81 2.73 -4.06
N PRO A 34 -10.46 3.66 -3.34
CA PRO A 34 -9.82 4.37 -2.23
C PRO A 34 -9.18 3.40 -1.25
N GLY A 35 -7.94 3.62 -0.86
CA GLY A 35 -7.15 2.69 -0.04
C GLY A 35 -6.66 1.44 -0.79
N GLY A 36 -6.88 1.35 -2.09
CA GLY A 36 -6.47 0.24 -2.93
C GLY A 36 -5.19 0.50 -3.71
N VAL A 37 -5.01 -0.30 -4.76
CA VAL A 37 -3.85 -0.22 -5.66
C VAL A 37 -4.34 -0.21 -7.10
N ALA A 38 -3.84 0.70 -7.92
CA ALA A 38 -4.01 0.63 -9.37
C ALA A 38 -2.73 0.07 -10.02
N VAL A 39 -2.88 -0.79 -11.02
CA VAL A 39 -1.78 -1.22 -11.87
C VAL A 39 -2.03 -0.70 -13.28
N VAL A 40 -1.11 0.15 -13.73
CA VAL A 40 -1.23 0.88 -15.00
C VAL A 40 -0.15 0.40 -15.96
N ALA A 41 -0.55 -0.10 -17.14
CA ALA A 41 0.39 -0.51 -18.17
C ALA A 41 1.15 0.72 -18.72
N LEU A 42 2.47 0.63 -18.77
CA LEU A 42 3.35 1.66 -19.31
C LEU A 42 3.91 1.29 -20.69
N GLY A 43 3.64 0.06 -21.15
CA GLY A 43 4.10 -0.48 -22.42
C GLY A 43 5.49 -1.14 -22.34
N GLN A 44 6.05 -1.41 -23.50
CA GLN A 44 7.39 -2.00 -23.61
C GLN A 44 8.41 -0.89 -23.86
N ALA A 45 9.52 -0.94 -23.14
CA ALA A 45 10.67 -0.06 -23.34
C ALA A 45 11.95 -0.82 -22.94
N PRO A 46 13.13 -0.48 -23.54
CA PRO A 46 14.40 -1.10 -23.17
C PRO A 46 14.79 -0.87 -21.71
N GLN A 47 14.42 0.29 -21.16
CA GLN A 47 14.68 0.69 -19.78
C GLN A 47 13.37 1.01 -19.06
N ALA A 48 13.37 0.83 -17.73
CA ALA A 48 12.21 1.18 -16.89
C ALA A 48 11.89 2.66 -17.01
N PRO A 49 10.66 3.04 -17.38
CA PRO A 49 10.24 4.42 -17.31
C PRO A 49 10.12 4.88 -15.84
N ARG A 50 10.14 6.18 -15.63
CA ARG A 50 9.79 6.79 -14.34
C ARG A 50 8.32 7.18 -14.35
N ALA A 51 7.60 6.88 -13.27
CA ALA A 51 6.19 7.25 -13.16
C ALA A 51 5.94 8.05 -11.88
N PHE A 52 5.04 9.02 -11.95
CA PHE A 52 4.70 9.93 -10.86
C PHE A 52 3.18 10.08 -10.75
N LEU A 53 2.68 10.04 -9.52
CA LEU A 53 1.34 10.51 -9.16
C LEU A 53 1.54 11.81 -8.39
N ASP A 54 1.16 12.93 -8.99
CA ASP A 54 1.56 14.26 -8.54
C ASP A 54 3.08 14.32 -8.37
N ASP A 55 3.60 14.71 -7.19
CA ASP A 55 5.03 14.77 -6.88
C ASP A 55 5.60 13.46 -6.35
N ASN A 56 4.76 12.43 -6.12
CA ASN A 56 5.19 11.18 -5.54
C ASN A 56 5.65 10.19 -6.63
N ARG A 57 6.88 9.70 -6.48
CA ARG A 57 7.39 8.66 -7.35
C ARG A 57 6.66 7.34 -7.12
N VAL A 58 6.26 6.68 -8.20
CA VAL A 58 5.48 5.46 -8.20
C VAL A 58 6.37 4.26 -8.50
N MET A 59 6.10 3.13 -7.86
CA MET A 59 6.80 1.87 -8.12
C MET A 59 6.57 1.42 -9.56
N VAL A 60 7.66 1.10 -10.27
CA VAL A 60 7.64 0.59 -11.65
C VAL A 60 8.31 -0.77 -11.72
N LEU A 61 7.58 -1.77 -12.18
CA LEU A 61 8.02 -3.15 -12.27
C LEU A 61 7.82 -3.69 -13.69
N ARG A 62 8.47 -4.82 -13.98
CA ARG A 62 8.19 -5.60 -15.17
C ARG A 62 7.25 -6.75 -14.82
N ASP A 63 6.09 -6.82 -15.47
CA ASP A 63 5.12 -7.89 -15.23
C ASP A 63 5.46 -9.14 -16.07
N SER A 64 4.78 -10.24 -15.79
CA SER A 64 5.03 -11.53 -16.45
C SER A 64 4.80 -11.52 -17.97
N ASP A 65 4.03 -10.57 -18.49
CA ASP A 65 3.82 -10.32 -19.92
C ASP A 65 4.90 -9.42 -20.57
N GLN A 66 6.01 -9.19 -19.86
CA GLN A 66 7.14 -8.37 -20.27
C GLN A 66 6.84 -6.87 -20.46
N GLN A 67 5.67 -6.40 -20.02
CA GLN A 67 5.35 -4.98 -20.01
C GLN A 67 5.84 -4.29 -18.73
N TRP A 68 6.26 -3.04 -18.86
CA TRP A 68 6.43 -2.17 -17.70
C TRP A 68 5.07 -1.76 -17.18
N ILE A 69 4.93 -1.79 -15.87
CA ILE A 69 3.71 -1.39 -15.15
C ILE A 69 4.06 -0.43 -14.03
N ALA A 70 3.19 0.54 -13.78
CA ALA A 70 3.20 1.34 -12.57
C ALA A 70 2.26 0.71 -11.54
N VAL A 71 2.75 0.49 -10.33
CA VAL A 71 1.96 0.01 -9.18
C VAL A 71 1.72 1.20 -8.26
N VAL A 72 0.48 1.70 -8.27
CA VAL A 72 0.10 2.99 -7.69
C VAL A 72 -0.73 2.78 -6.43
N GLY A 73 -0.25 3.24 -5.30
CA GLY A 73 -1.04 3.34 -4.08
C GLY A 73 -2.09 4.45 -4.18
N ILE A 74 -3.31 4.14 -3.79
CA ILE A 74 -4.45 5.07 -3.80
C ILE A 74 -4.81 5.40 -2.35
N ASP A 75 -4.65 6.66 -1.95
CA ASP A 75 -5.03 7.08 -0.59
C ASP A 75 -6.54 6.93 -0.34
N LEU A 76 -6.93 6.71 0.92
CA LEU A 76 -8.35 6.62 1.32
C LEU A 76 -9.16 7.87 0.97
N LYS A 77 -8.52 9.03 0.89
CA LYS A 77 -9.16 10.31 0.56
C LYS A 77 -9.20 10.60 -0.94
N THR A 78 -8.60 9.73 -1.78
CA THR A 78 -8.61 9.93 -3.24
C THR A 78 -10.04 9.89 -3.77
N PRO A 79 -10.50 10.91 -4.49
CA PRO A 79 -11.85 10.93 -5.04
C PRO A 79 -12.02 9.86 -6.12
N LYS A 80 -13.27 9.41 -6.29
CA LYS A 80 -13.68 8.54 -7.41
C LYS A 80 -13.44 9.25 -8.75
N GLY A 81 -13.17 8.46 -9.78
CA GLY A 81 -13.00 8.96 -11.14
C GLY A 81 -11.56 8.87 -11.64
N LYS A 82 -11.28 9.60 -12.70
CA LYS A 82 -10.00 9.54 -13.41
C LYS A 82 -8.87 10.18 -12.59
N GLN A 83 -7.78 9.43 -12.45
CA GLN A 83 -6.50 9.89 -11.93
C GLN A 83 -5.45 9.83 -13.06
N THR A 84 -4.47 10.72 -13.02
CA THR A 84 -3.46 10.86 -14.08
C THR A 84 -2.07 10.63 -13.53
N LEU A 85 -1.27 9.84 -14.24
CA LEU A 85 0.15 9.65 -14.00
C LEU A 85 0.97 10.40 -15.04
N THR A 86 2.06 11.01 -14.61
CA THR A 86 3.12 11.48 -15.49
C THR A 86 4.15 10.37 -15.65
N VAL A 87 4.45 9.99 -16.90
CA VAL A 87 5.42 8.95 -17.24
C VAL A 87 6.55 9.59 -18.04
N GLN A 88 7.77 9.35 -17.61
CA GLN A 88 9.00 9.86 -18.23
C GLN A 88 9.87 8.70 -18.69
N ASP A 89 10.28 8.71 -19.94
CA ASP A 89 11.20 7.73 -20.55
C ASP A 89 12.13 8.41 -21.57
N ALA A 90 12.90 7.62 -22.31
CA ALA A 90 13.85 8.14 -23.29
C ALA A 90 13.18 8.93 -24.43
N THR A 91 11.86 8.78 -24.66
CA THR A 91 11.11 9.47 -25.71
C THR A 91 10.51 10.78 -25.22
N GLY A 92 10.57 11.05 -23.92
CA GLY A 92 10.06 12.27 -23.30
C GLY A 92 9.08 12.02 -22.15
N SER A 93 8.18 13.00 -21.94
CA SER A 93 7.15 12.93 -20.89
C SER A 93 5.77 12.76 -21.51
N ARG A 94 4.97 11.84 -20.99
CA ARG A 94 3.58 11.63 -21.40
C ARG A 94 2.67 11.40 -20.19
N GLN A 95 1.38 11.56 -20.41
CA GLN A 95 0.37 11.27 -19.41
C GLN A 95 -0.38 9.97 -19.74
N THR A 96 -0.65 9.18 -18.70
CA THR A 96 -1.57 8.04 -18.73
C THR A 96 -2.44 8.08 -17.49
N GLY A 97 -3.41 7.19 -17.33
CA GLY A 97 -4.29 7.28 -16.17
C GLY A 97 -5.00 5.98 -15.84
N PHE A 98 -5.72 6.02 -14.73
CA PHE A 98 -6.58 4.96 -14.25
C PHE A 98 -7.85 5.55 -13.64
N ASN A 99 -8.88 4.72 -13.45
CA ASN A 99 -10.11 5.14 -12.80
C ASN A 99 -10.18 4.54 -11.38
N VAL A 100 -10.48 5.40 -10.40
CA VAL A 100 -10.76 4.99 -9.02
C VAL A 100 -12.25 4.70 -8.89
N GLY A 101 -12.57 3.46 -8.54
CA GLY A 101 -13.93 2.99 -8.29
C GLY A 101 -14.46 3.43 -6.91
N SER A 102 -15.52 2.79 -6.44
CA SER A 102 -16.09 3.01 -5.12
C SER A 102 -15.79 1.85 -4.18
N LYS A 103 -15.54 2.18 -2.92
CA LYS A 103 -15.52 1.24 -1.81
C LYS A 103 -16.04 1.94 -0.57
N ASP A 104 -16.99 1.33 0.12
CA ASP A 104 -17.53 1.85 1.37
C ASP A 104 -16.86 1.18 2.56
N TYR A 105 -16.44 2.00 3.53
CA TYR A 105 -15.77 1.55 4.74
C TYR A 105 -16.69 1.70 5.95
N LYS A 106 -16.84 0.61 6.71
CA LYS A 106 -17.70 0.56 7.88
C LYS A 106 -17.19 1.45 9.02
N ALA A 107 -18.09 1.96 9.84
CA ALA A 107 -17.74 2.63 11.09
C ALA A 107 -17.37 1.61 12.18
N GLN A 108 -16.38 1.95 13.00
CA GLN A 108 -15.96 1.23 14.19
C GLN A 108 -15.94 2.17 15.39
N HIS A 109 -16.72 1.86 16.41
CA HIS A 109 -16.77 2.61 17.66
C HIS A 109 -15.94 1.89 18.73
N ILE A 110 -14.99 2.60 19.32
CA ILE A 110 -14.03 2.06 20.31
C ILE A 110 -14.08 2.93 21.54
N THR A 111 -14.26 2.30 22.70
CA THR A 111 -14.17 2.97 24.00
C THR A 111 -12.78 2.80 24.59
N LEU A 112 -12.08 3.89 24.82
CA LEU A 112 -10.78 3.92 25.48
C LEU A 112 -10.92 4.44 26.91
N LYS A 113 -10.35 3.71 27.87
CA LYS A 113 -10.30 4.11 29.29
C LYS A 113 -9.35 5.31 29.49
N ASN A 114 -8.22 5.30 28.83
CA ASN A 114 -7.24 6.38 28.87
C ASN A 114 -7.67 7.51 27.92
N LYS A 115 -8.20 8.60 28.49
CA LYS A 115 -8.68 9.77 27.73
C LYS A 115 -7.56 10.50 26.97
N SER A 116 -6.30 10.47 27.44
CA SER A 116 -5.18 11.09 26.72
C SER A 116 -4.88 10.40 25.37
N GLN A 117 -5.26 9.14 25.24
CA GLN A 117 -5.19 8.40 23.96
C GLN A 117 -6.26 8.85 22.94
N VAL A 118 -7.24 9.64 23.37
CA VAL A 118 -8.27 10.25 22.50
C VAL A 118 -7.97 11.73 22.31
N ASN A 119 -7.79 12.46 23.41
CA ASN A 119 -7.53 13.89 23.48
C ASN A 119 -6.21 14.11 24.25
N PRO A 120 -5.06 14.06 23.58
CA PRO A 120 -3.75 14.27 24.20
C PRO A 120 -3.62 15.72 24.72
N ASP A 121 -2.87 15.89 25.78
CA ASP A 121 -2.48 17.20 26.28
C ASP A 121 -1.50 17.91 25.31
N PRO A 122 -1.18 19.20 25.54
CA PRO A 122 -0.29 19.95 24.64
C PRO A 122 1.13 19.35 24.48
N GLU A 123 1.68 18.69 25.49
CA GLU A 123 3.00 18.05 25.43
C GLU A 123 2.93 16.76 24.58
N GLN A 124 1.93 15.93 24.84
CA GLN A 124 1.66 14.72 24.07
C GLN A 124 1.34 15.05 22.60
N THR A 125 0.63 16.16 22.34
CA THR A 125 0.36 16.65 20.99
C THR A 125 1.65 17.01 20.27
N ARG A 126 2.53 17.82 20.92
CA ARG A 126 3.85 18.16 20.33
C ARG A 126 4.73 16.93 20.11
N ARG A 127 4.67 15.93 21.01
CA ARG A 127 5.35 14.64 20.84
C ARG A 127 4.83 13.93 19.60
N PHE A 128 3.53 13.76 19.48
CA PHE A 128 2.89 13.11 18.32
C PHE A 128 3.22 13.83 17.00
N GLU A 129 3.20 15.17 16.98
CA GLU A 129 3.53 15.93 15.76
C GLU A 129 4.96 15.68 15.25
N ARG A 130 5.94 15.62 16.18
CA ARG A 130 7.32 15.25 15.82
C ARG A 130 7.42 13.83 15.28
N GLU A 131 6.80 12.88 15.99
CA GLU A 131 6.76 11.48 15.61
C GLU A 131 6.05 11.25 14.26
N TYR A 132 4.98 11.98 14.02
CA TYR A 132 4.23 11.92 12.76
C TYR A 132 5.08 12.44 11.58
N LYS A 133 5.82 13.54 11.76
CA LYS A 133 6.74 14.05 10.72
C LYS A 133 7.80 13.01 10.35
N GLU A 134 8.39 12.34 11.33
CA GLU A 134 9.36 11.26 11.09
C GLU A 134 8.76 10.12 10.29
N GLN A 135 7.54 9.68 10.65
CA GLN A 135 6.83 8.62 9.94
C GLN A 135 6.50 9.02 8.49
N ILE A 136 6.00 10.24 8.27
CA ILE A 136 5.71 10.74 6.91
C ILE A 136 6.99 10.82 6.08
N GLN A 137 8.10 11.28 6.66
CA GLN A 137 9.39 11.27 5.98
C GLN A 137 9.82 9.86 5.58
N ALA A 138 9.63 8.86 6.43
CA ALA A 138 9.93 7.48 6.10
C ALA A 138 9.02 6.94 4.98
N TYR A 139 7.73 7.25 4.98
CA TYR A 139 6.80 6.84 3.92
C TYR A 139 7.07 7.51 2.56
N SER A 140 7.66 8.71 2.55
CA SER A 140 8.00 9.43 1.32
C SER A 140 9.34 9.02 0.70
N GLN A 141 10.11 8.16 1.36
CA GLN A 141 11.38 7.67 0.82
C GLN A 141 11.18 6.78 -0.41
N TYR A 142 12.11 6.90 -1.34
CA TYR A 142 12.13 6.09 -2.56
C TYR A 142 13.56 5.63 -2.83
N ARG A 143 13.85 4.35 -2.56
CA ARG A 143 15.11 3.71 -2.97
C ARG A 143 14.94 3.09 -4.35
N GLU A 144 15.94 3.25 -5.22
CA GLU A 144 15.96 2.69 -6.59
C GLU A 144 16.21 1.16 -6.62
N VAL A 145 15.79 0.44 -5.59
CA VAL A 145 15.93 -1.02 -5.49
C VAL A 145 14.59 -1.64 -5.82
N ILE A 146 14.57 -2.60 -6.72
CA ILE A 146 13.36 -3.37 -7.06
C ILE A 146 13.00 -4.25 -5.86
N PRO A 147 11.76 -4.20 -5.36
CA PRO A 147 11.30 -5.10 -4.30
C PRO A 147 11.49 -6.57 -4.67
N SER A 148 11.97 -7.38 -3.72
CA SER A 148 12.21 -8.82 -3.96
C SER A 148 10.93 -9.58 -4.32
N ASN A 149 9.79 -9.11 -3.82
CA ASN A 149 8.46 -9.61 -4.13
C ASN A 149 7.38 -8.59 -3.76
N VAL A 150 6.24 -8.66 -4.43
CA VAL A 150 5.03 -7.88 -4.14
C VAL A 150 3.85 -8.75 -3.70
N SER A 151 3.97 -10.07 -3.80
CA SER A 151 3.08 -11.03 -3.14
C SER A 151 3.68 -11.34 -1.77
N LEU A 152 3.10 -10.76 -0.71
CA LEU A 152 3.67 -10.78 0.62
C LEU A 152 3.20 -11.99 1.43
N ASP A 153 4.04 -12.44 2.34
CA ASP A 153 3.62 -13.37 3.40
C ASP A 153 2.89 -12.60 4.50
N LYS A 154 2.01 -13.29 5.24
CA LYS A 154 1.48 -12.73 6.48
C LYS A 154 2.62 -12.59 7.50
N PRO A 155 2.79 -11.42 8.12
CA PRO A 155 3.88 -11.22 9.11
C PRO A 155 3.70 -12.06 10.38
N VAL A 156 2.46 -12.44 10.67
CA VAL A 156 2.10 -13.37 11.77
C VAL A 156 1.02 -14.33 11.32
N ASN A 157 1.01 -15.53 11.89
CA ASN A 157 -0.06 -16.49 11.67
C ASN A 157 -1.18 -16.27 12.71
N GLY A 158 -2.14 -15.42 12.39
CA GLY A 158 -3.22 -15.02 13.29
C GLY A 158 -4.52 -14.69 12.58
N ARG A 159 -5.59 -14.60 13.40
CA ARG A 159 -6.91 -14.17 12.92
C ARG A 159 -6.87 -12.67 12.62
N LEU A 160 -7.32 -12.28 11.42
CA LEU A 160 -7.55 -10.90 11.07
C LEU A 160 -8.71 -10.35 11.93
N SER A 161 -8.40 -9.41 12.82
CA SER A 161 -9.34 -8.89 13.83
C SER A 161 -9.94 -7.53 13.47
N SER A 162 -9.20 -6.71 12.71
CA SER A 162 -9.68 -5.42 12.24
C SER A 162 -9.17 -5.14 10.83
N PRO A 163 -10.06 -4.95 9.83
CA PRO A 163 -9.66 -4.66 8.47
C PRO A 163 -9.19 -3.22 8.28
N PHE A 164 -8.50 -2.98 7.18
CA PHE A 164 -8.13 -1.65 6.69
C PHE A 164 -9.36 -0.79 6.36
N GLY A 165 -9.23 0.52 6.50
CA GLY A 165 -10.19 1.51 6.04
C GLY A 165 -11.36 1.78 6.99
N LEU A 166 -11.48 1.07 8.12
CA LEU A 166 -12.56 1.34 9.09
C LEU A 166 -12.54 2.81 9.54
N ARG A 167 -13.68 3.49 9.45
CA ARG A 167 -13.88 4.83 10.02
C ARG A 167 -13.92 4.70 11.53
N ARG A 168 -12.91 5.22 12.23
CA ARG A 168 -12.75 5.03 13.67
C ARG A 168 -13.34 6.17 14.47
N PHE A 169 -14.17 5.81 15.44
CA PHE A 169 -14.73 6.71 16.45
C PHE A 169 -14.21 6.26 17.82
N PHE A 170 -13.36 7.08 18.44
CA PHE A 170 -12.87 6.83 19.79
C PHE A 170 -13.67 7.68 20.78
N ASN A 171 -14.36 7.03 21.73
CA ASN A 171 -15.24 7.70 22.70
C ASN A 171 -16.27 8.63 22.03
N GLY A 172 -16.76 8.27 20.85
CA GLY A 172 -17.71 9.06 20.07
C GLY A 172 -17.10 10.09 19.12
N GLU A 173 -15.80 10.35 19.18
CA GLU A 173 -15.10 11.32 18.34
C GLU A 173 -14.46 10.65 17.10
N GLU A 174 -14.78 11.15 15.91
CA GLU A 174 -14.19 10.64 14.67
C GLU A 174 -12.69 10.98 14.61
N ARG A 175 -11.89 10.01 14.26
CA ARG A 175 -10.43 10.08 14.10
C ARG A 175 -10.02 9.51 12.74
N ASN A 176 -8.73 9.53 12.46
CA ASN A 176 -8.21 8.95 11.23
C ASN A 176 -8.66 7.49 11.05
N ALA A 177 -9.03 7.14 9.84
CA ALA A 177 -9.42 5.78 9.49
C ALA A 177 -8.29 4.77 9.82
N HIS A 178 -8.66 3.51 9.98
CA HIS A 178 -7.71 2.43 10.20
C HIS A 178 -6.82 2.25 8.97
N SER A 179 -5.54 2.55 9.09
CA SER A 179 -4.60 2.58 7.97
C SER A 179 -3.86 1.26 7.73
N GLY A 180 -4.23 0.18 8.40
CA GLY A 180 -3.57 -1.13 8.29
C GLY A 180 -4.52 -2.31 8.56
N LEU A 181 -3.93 -3.49 8.77
CA LEU A 181 -4.62 -4.69 9.24
C LEU A 181 -4.21 -5.00 10.68
N ASP A 182 -5.17 -5.40 11.50
CA ASP A 182 -4.89 -5.90 12.85
C ASP A 182 -5.02 -7.43 12.88
N PHE A 183 -3.99 -8.09 13.39
CA PHE A 183 -3.98 -9.54 13.65
C PHE A 183 -4.03 -9.81 15.15
N ALA A 184 -5.12 -10.42 15.63
CA ALA A 184 -5.23 -10.85 17.03
C ALA A 184 -4.37 -12.09 17.25
N VAL A 185 -3.28 -11.92 17.99
CA VAL A 185 -2.31 -12.96 18.37
C VAL A 185 -1.76 -12.67 19.76
N PRO A 186 -1.33 -13.68 20.52
CA PRO A 186 -0.76 -13.49 21.86
C PRO A 186 0.46 -12.57 21.87
N GLN A 187 0.66 -11.88 22.99
CA GLN A 187 1.89 -11.12 23.23
C GLN A 187 3.11 -12.04 23.15
N GLY A 188 4.21 -11.54 22.59
CA GLY A 188 5.44 -12.29 22.39
C GLY A 188 5.47 -13.13 21.11
N THR A 189 4.35 -13.22 20.36
CA THR A 189 4.35 -13.91 19.06
C THR A 189 5.38 -13.28 18.11
N PRO A 190 6.29 -14.08 17.49
CA PRO A 190 7.27 -13.54 16.55
C PRO A 190 6.62 -12.94 15.31
N ILE A 191 7.10 -11.75 14.91
CA ILE A 191 6.69 -11.06 13.68
C ILE A 191 7.81 -11.24 12.66
N LYS A 192 7.45 -11.69 11.46
CA LYS A 192 8.38 -11.95 10.37
C LYS A 192 8.28 -10.89 9.29
N ALA A 193 9.42 -10.49 8.70
CA ALA A 193 9.46 -9.66 7.52
C ALA A 193 8.78 -10.38 6.34
N PRO A 194 7.79 -9.77 5.65
CA PRO A 194 7.05 -10.42 4.56
C PRO A 194 7.82 -10.40 3.22
N ALA A 195 8.87 -9.60 3.13
CA ALA A 195 9.77 -9.43 2.00
C ALA A 195 11.14 -8.97 2.50
N ASP A 196 12.18 -9.04 1.64
CA ASP A 196 13.47 -8.42 1.88
C ASP A 196 13.32 -6.90 2.04
N GLY A 197 14.20 -6.26 2.80
CA GLY A 197 14.18 -4.81 2.97
C GLY A 197 15.25 -4.28 3.90
N VAL A 198 15.18 -2.98 4.16
CA VAL A 198 16.05 -2.27 5.11
C VAL A 198 15.19 -1.63 6.20
N VAL A 199 15.57 -1.82 7.45
CA VAL A 199 14.90 -1.21 8.60
C VAL A 199 15.20 0.29 8.63
N THR A 200 14.18 1.12 8.47
CA THR A 200 14.33 2.58 8.42
C THR A 200 13.98 3.28 9.73
N ILE A 201 13.07 2.70 10.51
CA ILE A 201 12.70 3.18 11.85
C ILE A 201 12.64 2.01 12.84
N VAL A 202 13.17 2.25 14.05
CA VAL A 202 12.94 1.47 15.27
C VAL A 202 12.74 2.50 16.38
N ALA A 203 11.50 2.68 16.85
CA ALA A 203 11.14 3.74 17.80
C ALA A 203 9.96 3.36 18.69
N ASP A 204 9.74 4.12 19.77
CA ASP A 204 8.57 4.02 20.64
C ASP A 204 7.75 5.31 20.54
N TYR A 205 6.61 5.24 19.86
CA TYR A 205 5.73 6.35 19.54
C TYR A 205 4.51 6.42 20.46
N PHE A 206 3.99 7.60 20.69
CA PHE A 206 2.87 7.84 21.59
C PHE A 206 1.62 7.01 21.24
N PHE A 207 1.20 7.02 19.98
CA PHE A 207 0.04 6.25 19.55
C PHE A 207 0.38 4.85 19.05
N ASN A 208 1.46 4.70 18.30
CA ASN A 208 1.81 3.42 17.67
C ASN A 208 2.55 2.48 18.63
N GLY A 209 3.04 3.01 19.78
CA GLY A 209 3.90 2.26 20.68
C GLY A 209 5.21 1.87 20.01
N LYS A 210 5.82 0.80 20.46
CA LYS A 210 7.02 0.25 19.82
C LYS A 210 6.73 -0.11 18.36
N THR A 211 7.51 0.45 17.45
CA THR A 211 7.25 0.46 16.01
C THR A 211 8.51 0.18 15.21
N VAL A 212 8.36 -0.64 14.17
CA VAL A 212 9.41 -0.91 13.17
C VAL A 212 8.87 -0.55 11.80
N PHE A 213 9.70 0.10 10.96
CA PHE A 213 9.47 0.31 9.54
C PHE A 213 10.51 -0.45 8.72
N VAL A 214 10.06 -1.07 7.64
CA VAL A 214 10.92 -1.75 6.67
C VAL A 214 10.64 -1.19 5.28
N ASP A 215 11.68 -0.67 4.63
CA ASP A 215 11.66 -0.21 3.24
C ASP A 215 12.07 -1.37 2.31
N HIS A 216 11.15 -1.81 1.47
CA HIS A 216 11.34 -2.90 0.51
C HIS A 216 11.86 -2.44 -0.86
N GLY A 217 12.01 -1.11 -1.05
CA GLY A 217 12.41 -0.48 -2.30
C GLY A 217 11.26 0.19 -3.04
N GLN A 218 11.58 1.16 -3.89
CA GLN A 218 10.64 1.91 -4.75
C GLN A 218 9.39 2.46 -4.01
N GLY A 219 9.56 2.95 -2.77
CA GLY A 219 8.47 3.51 -1.97
C GLY A 219 7.48 2.45 -1.43
N PHE A 220 7.85 1.16 -1.50
CA PHE A 220 7.09 0.07 -0.91
C PHE A 220 7.55 -0.14 0.53
N ILE A 221 6.75 0.29 1.49
CA ILE A 221 7.14 0.36 2.90
C ILE A 221 6.10 -0.35 3.75
N SER A 222 6.58 -1.17 4.70
CA SER A 222 5.74 -1.79 5.72
C SER A 222 6.05 -1.23 7.11
N MET A 223 5.01 -1.13 7.95
CA MET A 223 5.10 -0.69 9.34
C MET A 223 4.43 -1.69 10.27
N TYR A 224 5.05 -1.93 11.42
CA TYR A 224 4.63 -2.87 12.46
C TYR A 224 4.52 -2.12 13.77
N CYS A 225 3.35 -2.11 14.41
CA CYS A 225 3.08 -1.36 15.63
C CYS A 225 2.69 -2.23 16.81
N HIS A 226 2.59 -1.57 17.98
CA HIS A 226 2.19 -2.15 19.26
C HIS A 226 3.09 -3.26 19.75
N LEU A 227 4.37 -3.24 19.36
CA LEU A 227 5.34 -4.29 19.61
C LEU A 227 5.71 -4.38 21.10
N SER A 228 6.11 -5.56 21.56
CA SER A 228 6.68 -5.75 22.91
C SER A 228 8.21 -5.67 22.90
N GLU A 229 8.84 -6.12 21.80
CA GLU A 229 10.29 -6.23 21.70
C GLU A 229 10.75 -6.02 20.25
N PHE A 230 11.87 -5.32 20.07
CA PHE A 230 12.58 -5.18 18.80
C PHE A 230 13.60 -6.30 18.65
N MET A 231 13.67 -6.93 17.48
CA MET A 231 14.67 -7.96 17.14
C MET A 231 15.65 -7.44 16.08
N VAL A 232 15.53 -6.17 15.70
CA VAL A 232 16.34 -5.48 14.70
C VAL A 232 16.62 -4.05 15.16
N LYS A 233 17.59 -3.40 14.52
CA LYS A 233 17.92 -1.97 14.68
C LYS A 233 17.81 -1.24 13.34
N LYS A 234 17.72 0.09 13.39
CA LYS A 234 17.73 0.94 12.20
C LYS A 234 19.00 0.70 11.37
N GLY A 235 18.82 0.53 10.07
CA GLY A 235 19.88 0.23 9.11
C GLY A 235 20.09 -1.25 8.84
N ASP A 236 19.52 -2.16 9.63
CA ASP A 236 19.65 -3.60 9.36
C ASP A 236 18.96 -3.98 8.04
N GLU A 237 19.64 -4.81 7.25
CA GLU A 237 19.04 -5.53 6.15
C GLU A 237 18.29 -6.75 6.70
N VAL A 238 17.04 -6.93 6.27
CA VAL A 238 16.21 -8.07 6.66
C VAL A 238 15.83 -8.90 5.46
N LYS A 239 15.73 -10.21 5.67
CA LYS A 239 15.30 -11.18 4.67
C LYS A 239 13.86 -11.62 4.92
N ARG A 240 13.14 -11.95 3.85
CA ARG A 240 11.81 -12.56 3.92
C ARG A 240 11.80 -13.74 4.91
N GLY A 241 10.85 -13.74 5.86
CA GLY A 241 10.74 -14.75 6.91
C GLY A 241 11.59 -14.51 8.16
N GLN A 242 12.53 -13.54 8.14
CA GLN A 242 13.33 -13.17 9.31
C GLN A 242 12.44 -12.55 10.40
N VAL A 243 12.67 -12.95 11.66
CA VAL A 243 11.99 -12.34 12.82
C VAL A 243 12.56 -10.95 13.06
N ILE A 244 11.68 -9.93 13.05
CA ILE A 244 12.03 -8.51 13.19
C ILE A 244 11.54 -7.89 14.51
N ALA A 245 10.51 -8.49 15.13
CA ALA A 245 9.93 -8.00 16.38
C ALA A 245 9.07 -9.08 17.04
N LYS A 246 8.49 -8.73 18.20
CA LYS A 246 7.46 -9.54 18.87
C LYS A 246 6.20 -8.71 19.10
N VAL A 247 5.05 -9.36 19.01
CA VAL A 247 3.72 -8.75 19.26
C VAL A 247 3.62 -8.27 20.69
N GLY A 248 3.00 -7.13 20.90
CA GLY A 248 2.72 -6.53 22.20
C GLY A 248 1.38 -5.83 22.25
N ALA A 249 1.29 -4.85 23.16
CA ALA A 249 0.12 -3.98 23.35
C ALA A 249 0.57 -2.55 23.76
N THR A 250 1.72 -2.08 23.26
CA THR A 250 2.25 -0.75 23.54
C THR A 250 1.52 0.33 22.74
N GLY A 251 1.57 1.58 23.19
CA GLY A 251 0.86 2.70 22.57
C GLY A 251 -0.66 2.63 22.75
N ARG A 252 -1.43 3.04 21.74
CA ARG A 252 -2.91 3.04 21.76
C ARG A 252 -3.48 1.69 21.31
N ALA A 253 -3.40 0.70 22.18
CA ALA A 253 -3.92 -0.64 21.96
C ALA A 253 -4.89 -1.05 23.05
N THR A 254 -5.94 -1.79 22.70
CA THR A 254 -6.92 -2.34 23.67
C THR A 254 -6.54 -3.73 24.18
N GLY A 255 -5.56 -4.35 23.58
CA GLY A 255 -5.02 -5.68 23.93
C GLY A 255 -3.96 -6.12 22.95
N PRO A 256 -3.30 -7.28 23.18
CA PRO A 256 -2.23 -7.77 22.31
C PRO A 256 -2.72 -8.01 20.88
N HIS A 257 -2.06 -7.38 19.92
CA HIS A 257 -2.27 -7.58 18.49
C HIS A 257 -1.08 -7.00 17.69
N LEU A 258 -0.93 -7.42 16.44
CA LEU A 258 -0.10 -6.75 15.47
C LEU A 258 -0.97 -5.80 14.65
N HIS A 259 -0.66 -4.50 14.65
CA HIS A 259 -1.09 -3.59 13.60
C HIS A 259 -0.03 -3.57 12.49
N TRP A 260 -0.43 -3.94 11.28
CA TRP A 260 0.44 -4.00 10.10
C TRP A 260 -0.06 -3.09 9.00
N ASN A 261 0.81 -2.23 8.50
CA ASN A 261 0.50 -1.20 7.52
C ASN A 261 1.40 -1.35 6.30
N ILE A 262 0.87 -1.05 5.12
CA ILE A 262 1.60 -0.97 3.84
C ILE A 262 1.41 0.41 3.25
N SER A 263 2.50 0.96 2.70
CA SER A 263 2.49 2.22 1.95
C SER A 263 3.11 2.02 0.57
N LEU A 264 2.52 2.66 -0.43
CA LEU A 264 3.07 2.86 -1.78
C LEU A 264 3.00 4.35 -2.10
N ASN A 265 4.03 4.92 -2.72
CA ASN A 265 4.05 6.34 -3.11
C ASN A 265 3.44 7.28 -2.04
N ASN A 266 3.81 7.08 -0.77
CA ASN A 266 3.30 7.80 0.40
C ASN A 266 1.79 7.61 0.72
N ALA A 267 1.04 6.78 -0.02
CA ALA A 267 -0.34 6.42 0.28
C ALA A 267 -0.41 5.14 1.11
N ARG A 268 -1.18 5.13 2.22
CA ARG A 268 -1.47 3.89 2.96
C ARG A 268 -2.52 3.11 2.20
N VAL A 269 -2.20 1.85 1.90
CA VAL A 269 -3.03 0.95 1.09
C VAL A 269 -3.40 -0.31 1.87
N ASP A 270 -4.49 -0.95 1.49
CA ASP A 270 -4.99 -2.16 2.16
C ASP A 270 -3.99 -3.32 2.04
N PRO A 271 -3.33 -3.73 3.14
CA PRO A 271 -2.36 -4.83 3.11
C PRO A 271 -2.97 -6.16 2.67
N ALA A 272 -4.29 -6.33 2.76
CA ALA A 272 -4.99 -7.54 2.32
C ALA A 272 -4.81 -7.82 0.81
N ILE A 273 -4.54 -6.79 0.01
CA ILE A 273 -4.25 -6.91 -1.43
C ILE A 273 -2.99 -7.76 -1.64
N PHE A 274 -1.94 -7.53 -0.86
CA PHE A 274 -0.62 -8.15 -1.02
C PHE A 274 -0.54 -9.58 -0.48
N ILE A 275 -1.48 -9.99 0.37
CA ILE A 275 -1.58 -11.35 0.92
C ILE A 275 -2.78 -12.14 0.35
N ASN A 276 -3.33 -11.68 -0.78
CA ASN A 276 -4.49 -12.28 -1.46
C ASN A 276 -5.71 -12.49 -0.55
N ALA A 277 -5.98 -11.54 0.34
CA ALA A 277 -7.10 -11.56 1.29
C ALA A 277 -8.05 -10.36 1.15
N PHE A 278 -7.88 -9.56 0.09
CA PHE A 278 -8.71 -8.38 -0.18
C PHE A 278 -10.17 -8.76 -0.41
N LYS A 279 -11.07 -7.98 0.20
CA LYS A 279 -12.52 -8.06 -0.02
C LYS A 279 -12.96 -6.75 -0.68
N PRO A 280 -13.64 -6.82 -1.84
CA PRO A 280 -14.14 -5.65 -2.56
C PRO A 280 -15.21 -4.88 -1.77
#